data_88500c1de1e2eb5d1a9abfcc5e96eeb7
#
_entry.id   88500c1de1e2eb5d1a9abfcc5e96eeb7
#
_cell.length_a   1.000
_cell.length_b   1.000
_cell.length_c   1.000
_cell.angle_alpha   90.00
_cell.angle_beta   90.00
_cell.angle_gamma   90.00
#
_symmetry.space_group_name_H-M   'P 1'
#
loop_
_entity.id
_entity.type
_entity.pdbx_description
1 polymer ?
#
loop_
_entity_poly.entity_id
_entity_poly.type
_entity_poly.pdbx_seq_one_letter_code
_entity_poly.pdbx_strand_id
1 'polypeptide(L)'
;LGRVGERWYDGPDAENDVFIPKLTRLAKSCGVELIAEDLGSVPERAYRLFTKYRWAGTRVLQFGFANGYGTETIHLPFYYPHKSVAYTGTHDNPAFASYLQGLEAKYLPYLRYYLQASPQDDLQKRCIEELYRSAAEKVIIPLPDILGLDNRGRIAHGRDYAKSWRWRLSSLDDISEEIRQWLKKLAFAYARIPFSHEQGKEYGWNWK
;
A
#
# COMPACT_ATOMS: atom_id res chain seq x y z
N LEU A 1 31.00 -4.63 -3.76
CA LEU A 1 29.73 -5.04 -4.37
C LEU A 1 29.99 -5.15 -5.85
N GLY A 2 29.74 -6.33 -6.41
CA GLY A 2 30.16 -6.73 -7.73
C GLY A 2 29.71 -5.79 -8.84
N ARG A 3 30.68 -5.23 -9.55
CA ARG A 3 30.43 -4.32 -10.68
C ARG A 3 30.63 -4.99 -12.02
N VAL A 4 30.85 -6.29 -12.04
CA VAL A 4 31.13 -7.00 -13.30
C VAL A 4 29.80 -7.49 -13.86
N GLY A 5 29.31 -6.83 -14.90
CA GLY A 5 28.11 -7.23 -15.63
C GLY A 5 26.81 -6.63 -15.15
N GLU A 6 26.81 -5.68 -14.22
CA GLU A 6 25.61 -4.92 -13.87
C GLU A 6 25.16 -4.07 -15.06
N ARG A 7 24.10 -4.47 -15.72
CA ARG A 7 23.38 -3.64 -16.67
C ARG A 7 22.21 -3.00 -15.97
N TRP A 8 22.32 -1.71 -15.72
CA TRP A 8 21.18 -0.95 -15.23
C TRP A 8 20.16 -0.83 -16.36
N TYR A 9 18.90 -1.09 -16.04
CA TYR A 9 17.77 -0.94 -16.97
C TYR A 9 17.53 0.51 -17.41
N ASP A 10 18.42 1.41 -17.07
CA ASP A 10 18.45 2.79 -17.49
C ASP A 10 19.34 3.07 -18.71
N GLY A 11 20.00 2.07 -19.30
CA GLY A 11 20.72 2.14 -20.58
C GLY A 11 19.80 2.21 -21.79
N PRO A 12 20.31 2.64 -22.96
CA PRO A 12 19.53 2.69 -24.21
C PRO A 12 18.97 1.32 -24.64
N ASP A 13 19.55 0.23 -24.17
CA ASP A 13 19.15 -1.13 -24.51
C ASP A 13 18.11 -1.77 -23.58
N ALA A 14 17.60 -1.02 -22.58
CA ALA A 14 16.64 -1.57 -21.62
C ALA A 14 15.36 -2.11 -22.30
N GLU A 15 14.95 -1.54 -23.42
CA GLU A 15 13.79 -2.00 -24.19
C GLU A 15 14.07 -3.29 -24.95
N ASN A 16 15.34 -3.58 -25.24
CA ASN A 16 15.79 -4.79 -25.93
C ASN A 16 16.19 -5.91 -24.96
N ASP A 17 16.03 -5.69 -23.66
CA ASP A 17 16.36 -6.69 -22.66
C ASP A 17 15.49 -7.93 -22.84
N VAL A 18 16.13 -9.06 -22.94
CA VAL A 18 15.45 -10.36 -23.08
C VAL A 18 14.97 -10.92 -21.74
N PHE A 19 15.47 -10.38 -20.61
CA PHE A 19 15.14 -10.88 -19.28
C PHE A 19 13.69 -10.58 -18.90
N ILE A 20 13.25 -9.33 -19.03
CA ILE A 20 11.89 -8.90 -18.67
C ILE A 20 10.81 -9.69 -19.43
N PRO A 21 10.91 -9.86 -20.77
CA PRO A 21 9.96 -10.71 -21.51
C PRO A 21 9.99 -12.17 -21.06
N LYS A 22 11.17 -12.73 -20.74
CA LYS A 22 11.28 -14.10 -20.24
C LYS A 22 10.63 -14.27 -18.87
N LEU A 23 10.94 -13.35 -17.94
CA LEU A 23 10.34 -13.34 -16.61
C LEU A 23 8.81 -13.22 -16.68
N THR A 24 8.31 -12.32 -17.51
CA THR A 24 6.87 -12.13 -17.69
C THR A 24 6.19 -13.38 -18.26
N ARG A 25 6.79 -14.04 -19.23
CA ARG A 25 6.26 -15.31 -19.78
C ARG A 25 6.28 -16.42 -18.74
N LEU A 26 7.36 -16.54 -17.97
CA LEU A 26 7.48 -17.54 -16.92
C LEU A 26 6.42 -17.31 -15.83
N ALA A 27 6.29 -16.09 -15.33
CA ALA A 27 5.27 -15.75 -14.34
C ALA A 27 3.86 -16.12 -14.85
N LYS A 28 3.54 -15.77 -16.09
CA LYS A 28 2.26 -16.12 -16.73
C LYS A 28 2.05 -17.63 -16.82
N SER A 29 3.07 -18.39 -17.22
CA SER A 29 2.97 -19.86 -17.30
C SER A 29 2.79 -20.54 -15.95
N CYS A 30 3.27 -19.90 -14.87
CA CYS A 30 3.11 -20.36 -13.49
C CYS A 30 1.83 -19.81 -12.81
N GLY A 31 1.02 -19.00 -13.50
CA GLY A 31 -0.15 -18.36 -12.88
C GLY A 31 0.22 -17.32 -11.81
N VAL A 32 1.42 -16.73 -11.88
CA VAL A 32 1.95 -15.75 -10.92
C VAL A 32 1.82 -14.36 -11.48
N GLU A 33 1.35 -13.42 -10.65
CA GLU A 33 1.38 -11.99 -10.95
C GLU A 33 2.68 -11.36 -10.46
N LEU A 34 3.19 -10.42 -11.24
CA LEU A 34 4.38 -9.63 -10.89
C LEU A 34 3.96 -8.26 -10.37
N ILE A 35 4.52 -7.89 -9.23
CA ILE A 35 4.40 -6.56 -8.64
C ILE A 35 5.77 -5.91 -8.73
N ALA A 36 5.84 -4.73 -9.34
CA ALA A 36 7.06 -3.96 -9.45
C ALA A 36 7.08 -2.89 -8.36
N GLU A 37 8.14 -2.87 -7.55
CA GLU A 37 8.37 -1.75 -6.65
C GLU A 37 8.90 -0.57 -7.48
N ASP A 38 8.03 0.41 -7.72
CA ASP A 38 8.29 1.61 -8.49
C ASP A 38 8.41 2.86 -7.59
N LEU A 39 9.15 2.72 -6.49
CA LEU A 39 9.38 3.76 -5.50
C LEU A 39 10.70 4.49 -5.75
N GLY A 40 10.77 5.77 -5.37
CA GLY A 40 11.96 6.60 -5.57
C GLY A 40 12.17 7.06 -7.00
N SER A 41 13.43 7.24 -7.42
CA SER A 41 13.78 7.75 -8.75
C SER A 41 13.69 6.65 -9.80
N VAL A 42 12.50 6.36 -10.25
CA VAL A 42 12.26 5.35 -11.30
C VAL A 42 12.31 6.02 -12.68
N PRO A 43 13.17 5.57 -13.60
CA PRO A 43 13.24 6.12 -14.95
C PRO A 43 11.93 5.92 -15.73
N GLU A 44 11.53 6.90 -16.54
CA GLU A 44 10.28 6.87 -17.32
C GLU A 44 10.13 5.59 -18.16
N ARG A 45 11.23 5.07 -18.70
CA ARG A 45 11.22 3.82 -19.47
C ARG A 45 10.87 2.59 -18.64
N ALA A 46 11.15 2.57 -17.32
CA ALA A 46 10.69 1.50 -16.45
C ALA A 46 9.16 1.53 -16.35
N TYR A 47 8.56 2.71 -16.24
CA TYR A 47 7.10 2.85 -16.31
C TYR A 47 6.52 2.36 -17.64
N ARG A 48 7.21 2.63 -18.77
CA ARG A 48 6.80 2.07 -20.07
C ARG A 48 6.82 0.54 -20.07
N LEU A 49 7.81 -0.08 -19.40
CA LEU A 49 7.87 -1.54 -19.25
C LEU A 49 6.72 -2.07 -18.38
N PHE A 50 6.45 -1.44 -17.24
CA PHE A 50 5.34 -1.83 -16.38
C PHE A 50 4.00 -1.77 -17.13
N THR A 51 3.78 -0.72 -17.89
CA THR A 51 2.60 -0.57 -18.75
C THR A 51 2.54 -1.63 -19.83
N LYS A 52 3.65 -1.83 -20.57
CA LYS A 52 3.76 -2.82 -21.65
C LYS A 52 3.46 -4.24 -21.19
N TYR A 53 3.96 -4.60 -20.01
CA TYR A 53 3.81 -5.96 -19.46
C TYR A 53 2.68 -6.06 -18.43
N ARG A 54 1.96 -4.98 -18.18
CA ARG A 54 0.83 -4.90 -17.25
C ARG A 54 1.22 -5.35 -15.83
N TRP A 55 2.42 -5.02 -15.38
CA TRP A 55 2.83 -5.24 -14.00
C TRP A 55 2.14 -4.23 -13.09
N ALA A 56 1.76 -4.67 -11.89
CA ALA A 56 1.23 -3.77 -10.89
C ALA A 56 2.39 -2.97 -10.26
N GLY A 57 2.26 -1.65 -10.20
CA GLY A 57 3.15 -0.78 -9.44
C GLY A 57 2.72 -0.68 -7.97
N THR A 58 3.57 -0.08 -7.13
CA THR A 58 3.30 0.15 -5.71
C THR A 58 2.83 1.57 -5.45
N ARG A 59 1.90 1.74 -4.51
CA ARG A 59 1.38 3.03 -4.07
C ARG A 59 1.40 3.08 -2.55
N VAL A 60 2.10 4.05 -1.98
CA VAL A 60 2.34 4.14 -0.54
C VAL A 60 1.71 5.41 0.00
N LEU A 61 0.68 5.26 0.82
CA LEU A 61 -0.12 6.39 1.31
C LEU A 61 0.72 7.43 2.06
N GLN A 62 1.68 6.99 2.87
CA GLN A 62 2.57 7.92 3.60
C GLN A 62 3.26 8.93 2.68
N PHE A 63 3.65 8.52 1.48
CA PHE A 63 4.33 9.42 0.53
C PHE A 63 3.39 10.48 -0.05
N GLY A 64 2.10 10.19 -0.14
CA GLY A 64 1.11 11.16 -0.62
C GLY A 64 0.97 12.39 0.28
N PHE A 65 1.32 12.27 1.56
CA PHE A 65 1.19 13.34 2.56
C PHE A 65 2.52 13.72 3.23
N ALA A 66 3.63 13.05 2.89
CA ALA A 66 4.92 13.19 3.60
C ALA A 66 5.50 14.62 3.54
N ASN A 67 5.33 15.29 2.39
CA ASN A 67 5.88 16.63 2.14
C ASN A 67 4.80 17.71 2.03
N GLY A 68 3.59 17.40 2.45
CA GLY A 68 2.41 18.26 2.35
C GLY A 68 1.92 18.48 0.91
N TYR A 69 0.64 18.78 0.77
CA TYR A 69 -0.01 19.20 -0.47
C TYR A 69 0.13 18.26 -1.69
N GLY A 70 0.31 16.95 -1.48
CA GLY A 70 0.29 15.99 -2.56
C GLY A 70 1.38 16.23 -3.61
N THR A 71 2.57 16.65 -3.19
CA THR A 71 3.71 16.84 -4.09
C THR A 71 4.08 15.56 -4.83
N GLU A 72 3.81 14.41 -4.24
CA GLU A 72 3.88 13.11 -4.91
C GLU A 72 2.46 12.60 -5.19
N THR A 73 1.77 13.26 -6.10
CA THR A 73 0.36 13.00 -6.42
C THR A 73 0.06 11.55 -6.78
N ILE A 74 1.02 10.82 -7.36
CA ILE A 74 0.87 9.39 -7.69
C ILE A 74 0.62 8.52 -6.45
N HIS A 75 0.97 9.00 -5.26
CA HIS A 75 0.75 8.32 -3.98
C HIS A 75 -0.53 8.77 -3.24
N LEU A 76 -1.30 9.69 -3.81
CA LEU A 76 -2.65 10.00 -3.32
C LEU A 76 -3.65 8.97 -3.86
N PRO A 77 -4.51 8.38 -3.04
CA PRO A 77 -5.45 7.34 -3.44
C PRO A 77 -6.32 7.68 -4.65
N PHE A 78 -6.66 8.95 -4.83
CA PHE A 78 -7.41 9.43 -5.99
C PHE A 78 -6.71 9.16 -7.34
N TYR A 79 -5.36 9.15 -7.36
CA TYR A 79 -4.57 8.94 -8.58
C TYR A 79 -4.10 7.50 -8.77
N TYR A 80 -4.51 6.57 -7.90
CA TYR A 80 -4.05 5.19 -8.05
C TYR A 80 -4.62 4.56 -9.33
N PRO A 81 -3.76 4.03 -10.21
CA PRO A 81 -4.24 3.26 -11.34
C PRO A 81 -4.80 1.93 -10.84
N HIS A 82 -5.75 1.35 -11.59
CA HIS A 82 -6.30 0.04 -11.23
C HIS A 82 -5.20 -1.01 -11.06
N LYS A 83 -4.25 -1.08 -12.00
CA LYS A 83 -3.13 -2.03 -11.94
C LYS A 83 -2.05 -1.54 -10.97
N SER A 84 -2.39 -1.50 -9.70
CA SER A 84 -1.49 -1.15 -8.60
C SER A 84 -1.80 -1.91 -7.33
N VAL A 85 -0.83 -1.93 -6.43
CA VAL A 85 -0.96 -2.41 -5.06
C VAL A 85 -0.76 -1.24 -4.11
N ALA A 86 -1.76 -0.99 -3.28
CA ALA A 86 -1.76 0.12 -2.32
C ALA A 86 -1.37 -0.35 -0.92
N TYR A 87 -0.56 0.44 -0.24
CA TYR A 87 -0.06 0.20 1.10
C TYR A 87 -0.26 1.45 1.98
N THR A 88 -0.47 1.29 3.30
CA THR A 88 -0.30 2.39 4.25
C THR A 88 1.16 2.83 4.31
N GLY A 89 2.06 1.86 4.39
CA GLY A 89 3.51 1.97 4.35
C GLY A 89 4.12 0.62 4.02
N THR A 90 5.39 0.61 3.62
CA THR A 90 6.18 -0.60 3.41
C THR A 90 6.97 -0.96 4.67
N HIS A 91 7.77 -2.03 4.63
CA HIS A 91 8.68 -2.39 5.73
C HIS A 91 9.72 -1.30 6.05
N ASP A 92 10.05 -0.44 5.08
CA ASP A 92 11.02 0.66 5.26
C ASP A 92 10.41 1.91 5.91
N ASN A 93 9.10 2.03 5.85
CA ASN A 93 8.39 3.16 6.44
C ASN A 93 8.26 3.01 7.96
N PRO A 94 8.05 4.11 8.72
CA PRO A 94 7.58 4.01 10.09
C PRO A 94 6.20 3.35 10.15
N ALA A 95 5.85 2.72 11.27
CA ALA A 95 4.47 2.30 11.51
C ALA A 95 3.53 3.49 11.37
N PHE A 96 2.34 3.26 10.84
CA PHE A 96 1.46 4.35 10.40
C PHE A 96 1.02 5.27 11.55
N ALA A 97 0.80 4.73 12.76
CA ALA A 97 0.52 5.54 13.94
C ALA A 97 1.67 6.51 14.26
N SER A 98 2.92 6.04 14.18
CA SER A 98 4.10 6.90 14.40
C SER A 98 4.29 7.91 13.27
N TYR A 99 3.95 7.56 12.04
CA TYR A 99 3.94 8.51 10.93
C TYR A 99 2.96 9.65 11.20
N LEU A 100 1.71 9.34 11.59
CA LEU A 100 0.70 10.37 11.89
C LEU A 100 1.11 11.26 13.06
N GLN A 101 1.72 10.69 14.10
CA GLN A 101 2.25 11.46 15.23
C GLN A 101 3.40 12.40 14.84
N GLY A 102 4.22 11.97 13.88
CA GLY A 102 5.34 12.77 13.36
C GLY A 102 4.96 13.75 12.25
N LEU A 103 3.73 13.69 11.76
CA LEU A 103 3.26 14.58 10.69
C LEU A 103 3.18 16.01 11.23
N GLU A 104 3.82 16.95 10.53
CA GLU A 104 3.80 18.35 10.94
C GLU A 104 2.36 18.88 11.01
N ALA A 105 2.06 19.62 12.09
CA ALA A 105 0.71 20.15 12.37
C ALA A 105 0.10 20.93 11.18
N LYS A 106 0.94 21.57 10.35
CA LYS A 106 0.50 22.30 9.16
C LYS A 106 -0.14 21.42 8.07
N TYR A 107 0.15 20.10 8.05
CA TYR A 107 -0.38 19.17 7.04
C TYR A 107 -1.67 18.46 7.50
N LEU A 108 -1.94 18.43 8.80
CA LEU A 108 -3.13 17.79 9.35
C LEU A 108 -4.46 18.34 8.80
N PRO A 109 -4.63 19.68 8.63
CA PRO A 109 -5.87 20.20 8.04
C PRO A 109 -6.12 19.69 6.63
N TYR A 110 -5.06 19.60 5.80
CA TYR A 110 -5.19 19.06 4.45
C TYR A 110 -5.55 17.58 4.46
N LEU A 111 -4.86 16.77 5.28
CA LEU A 111 -5.15 15.34 5.41
C LEU A 111 -6.60 15.11 5.85
N ARG A 112 -7.08 15.87 6.86
CA ARG A 112 -8.48 15.79 7.31
C ARG A 112 -9.47 16.17 6.23
N TYR A 113 -9.20 17.27 5.51
CA TYR A 113 -10.04 17.70 4.40
C TYR A 113 -10.10 16.65 3.29
N TYR A 114 -8.95 16.10 2.89
CA TYR A 114 -8.86 15.04 1.88
C TYR A 114 -9.68 13.82 2.27
N LEU A 115 -9.58 13.38 3.52
CA LEU A 115 -10.29 12.22 4.06
C LEU A 115 -11.75 12.52 4.43
N GLN A 116 -12.19 13.78 4.33
CA GLN A 116 -13.48 14.23 4.86
C GLN A 116 -13.66 13.84 6.34
N ALA A 117 -12.58 13.92 7.12
CA ALA A 117 -12.51 13.50 8.50
C ALA A 117 -12.77 14.65 9.47
N SER A 118 -13.69 14.42 10.44
CA SER A 118 -13.93 15.33 11.54
C SER A 118 -12.79 15.33 12.55
N PRO A 119 -12.69 16.32 13.47
CA PRO A 119 -11.68 16.32 14.53
C PRO A 119 -11.72 15.08 15.44
N GLN A 120 -12.88 14.43 15.58
CA GLN A 120 -13.10 13.26 16.42
C GLN A 120 -12.78 11.94 15.73
N ASP A 121 -12.64 11.96 14.39
CA ASP A 121 -12.35 10.73 13.64
C ASP A 121 -10.94 10.21 13.90
N ASP A 122 -10.84 8.90 14.01
CA ASP A 122 -9.56 8.19 13.99
C ASP A 122 -8.96 8.29 12.58
N LEU A 123 -7.94 9.14 12.43
CA LEU A 123 -7.28 9.38 11.15
C LEU A 123 -6.65 8.12 10.57
N GLN A 124 -6.14 7.21 11.40
CA GLN A 124 -5.56 5.97 10.93
C GLN A 124 -6.61 5.07 10.29
N LYS A 125 -7.75 4.89 10.95
CA LYS A 125 -8.87 4.15 10.39
C LYS A 125 -9.39 4.80 9.10
N ARG A 126 -9.50 6.13 9.06
CA ARG A 126 -9.93 6.87 7.85
C ARG A 126 -8.95 6.71 6.69
N CYS A 127 -7.65 6.71 6.95
CA CYS A 127 -6.63 6.45 5.94
C CYS A 127 -6.70 5.03 5.38
N ILE A 128 -6.90 4.04 6.23
CA ILE A 128 -7.10 2.64 5.79
C ILE A 128 -8.37 2.51 4.96
N GLU A 129 -9.47 3.13 5.39
CA GLU A 129 -10.73 3.17 4.64
C GLU A 129 -10.54 3.79 3.24
N GLU A 130 -9.76 4.87 3.14
CA GLU A 130 -9.48 5.52 1.87
C GLU A 130 -8.68 4.62 0.92
N LEU A 131 -7.76 3.80 1.44
CA LEU A 131 -7.08 2.79 0.62
C LEU A 131 -8.05 1.74 0.08
N TYR A 132 -8.99 1.28 0.91
CA TYR A 132 -10.04 0.35 0.45
C TYR A 132 -10.94 0.97 -0.61
N ARG A 133 -11.22 2.27 -0.52
CA ARG A 133 -12.02 3.04 -1.49
C ARG A 133 -11.29 3.27 -2.82
N SER A 134 -9.96 3.24 -2.82
CA SER A 134 -9.14 3.56 -3.99
C SER A 134 -9.37 2.61 -5.17
N ALA A 135 -8.93 3.02 -6.35
CA ALA A 135 -9.01 2.18 -7.56
C ALA A 135 -7.94 1.07 -7.61
N ALA A 136 -6.98 1.02 -6.67
CA ALA A 136 -5.94 -0.01 -6.65
C ALA A 136 -6.55 -1.41 -6.65
N GLU A 137 -6.01 -2.32 -7.47
CA GLU A 137 -6.50 -3.70 -7.57
C GLU A 137 -6.33 -4.47 -6.27
N LYS A 138 -5.23 -4.22 -5.57
CA LYS A 138 -4.92 -4.85 -4.28
C LYS A 138 -4.62 -3.80 -3.21
N VAL A 139 -5.02 -4.09 -1.98
CA VAL A 139 -4.70 -3.28 -0.80
C VAL A 139 -4.02 -4.20 0.21
N ILE A 140 -2.80 -3.86 0.60
CA ILE A 140 -2.03 -4.60 1.59
C ILE A 140 -1.71 -3.66 2.76
N ILE A 141 -2.22 -3.97 3.93
CA ILE A 141 -2.01 -3.18 5.14
C ILE A 141 -1.12 -3.97 6.10
N PRO A 142 0.02 -3.45 6.51
CA PRO A 142 0.81 -4.07 7.58
C PRO A 142 -0.02 -4.27 8.84
N LEU A 143 0.06 -5.45 9.43
CA LEU A 143 -0.73 -5.77 10.63
C LEU A 143 -0.48 -4.78 11.80
N PRO A 144 0.73 -4.30 12.05
CA PRO A 144 0.96 -3.24 13.04
C PRO A 144 0.11 -1.99 12.80
N ASP A 145 -0.11 -1.62 11.54
CA ASP A 145 -0.92 -0.46 11.20
C ASP A 145 -2.43 -0.73 11.44
N ILE A 146 -2.89 -1.95 11.20
CA ILE A 146 -4.28 -2.36 11.53
C ILE A 146 -4.50 -2.28 13.05
N LEU A 147 -3.51 -2.71 13.83
CA LEU A 147 -3.57 -2.74 15.29
C LEU A 147 -3.27 -1.39 15.94
N GLY A 148 -2.95 -0.36 15.19
CA GLY A 148 -2.60 0.96 15.73
C GLY A 148 -1.30 1.01 16.50
N LEU A 149 -0.37 0.08 16.22
CA LEU A 149 0.91 0.04 16.90
C LEU A 149 1.84 1.16 16.40
N ASP A 150 2.65 1.66 17.31
CA ASP A 150 3.74 2.58 17.00
C ASP A 150 4.96 1.84 16.40
N ASN A 151 6.11 2.54 16.33
CA ASN A 151 7.34 1.96 15.77
C ASN A 151 7.88 0.73 16.53
N ARG A 152 7.30 0.33 17.65
CA ARG A 152 7.59 -0.97 18.28
C ARG A 152 7.09 -2.14 17.41
N GLY A 153 6.03 -1.92 16.62
CA GLY A 153 5.54 -2.86 15.61
C GLY A 153 6.24 -2.76 14.25
N ARG A 154 7.20 -1.84 14.08
CA ARG A 154 7.89 -1.66 12.81
C ARG A 154 8.69 -2.91 12.42
N ILE A 155 8.64 -3.28 11.14
CA ILE A 155 9.29 -4.49 10.63
C ILE A 155 10.79 -4.27 10.45
N ALA A 156 11.20 -3.21 9.74
CA ALA A 156 12.61 -2.87 9.55
C ALA A 156 12.98 -1.61 10.32
N HIS A 157 14.11 -1.63 11.01
CA HIS A 157 14.61 -0.55 11.85
C HIS A 157 15.87 0.10 11.26
N GLY A 158 15.89 0.26 9.93
CA GLY A 158 17.04 0.82 9.21
C GLY A 158 18.29 -0.02 9.42
N ARG A 159 19.36 0.59 9.95
CA ARG A 159 20.64 -0.10 10.21
C ARG A 159 20.68 -0.93 11.50
N ASP A 160 19.61 -0.91 12.32
CA ASP A 160 19.51 -1.77 13.51
C ASP A 160 19.03 -3.17 13.10
N TYR A 161 19.98 -3.96 12.58
CA TYR A 161 19.72 -5.34 12.15
C TYR A 161 19.30 -6.24 13.32
N ALA A 162 19.65 -5.90 14.56
CA ALA A 162 19.28 -6.69 15.73
C ALA A 162 17.78 -6.62 16.03
N LYS A 163 17.11 -5.54 15.64
CA LYS A 163 15.67 -5.34 15.83
C LYS A 163 14.85 -5.63 14.57
N SER A 164 15.46 -5.49 13.39
CA SER A 164 14.76 -5.66 12.11
C SER A 164 14.25 -7.09 11.91
N TRP A 165 13.04 -7.23 11.36
CA TRP A 165 12.39 -8.50 11.02
C TRP A 165 12.06 -9.42 12.20
N ARG A 166 12.02 -8.87 13.43
CA ARG A 166 11.78 -9.66 14.65
C ARG A 166 10.37 -9.51 15.21
N TRP A 167 9.67 -8.47 14.85
CA TRP A 167 8.31 -8.29 15.33
C TRP A 167 7.42 -9.50 14.95
N ARG A 168 6.64 -9.96 15.88
CA ARG A 168 5.66 -11.04 15.70
C ARG A 168 4.40 -10.70 16.49
N LEU A 169 3.25 -11.08 15.92
CA LEU A 169 2.00 -11.10 16.67
C LEU A 169 2.09 -12.20 17.73
N SER A 170 1.68 -11.91 18.96
CA SER A 170 1.75 -12.87 20.05
C SER A 170 0.67 -13.94 19.94
N SER A 171 -0.56 -13.53 19.58
CA SER A 171 -1.71 -14.41 19.34
C SER A 171 -2.60 -13.81 18.26
N LEU A 172 -3.34 -14.65 17.56
CA LEU A 172 -4.43 -14.20 16.68
C LEU A 172 -5.56 -13.53 17.46
N ASP A 173 -5.69 -13.81 18.74
CA ASP A 173 -6.68 -13.18 19.63
C ASP A 173 -6.37 -11.69 19.89
N ASP A 174 -5.12 -11.24 19.64
CA ASP A 174 -4.75 -9.82 19.68
C ASP A 174 -5.49 -9.02 18.59
N ILE A 175 -6.03 -9.68 17.56
CA ILE A 175 -6.91 -9.09 16.57
C ILE A 175 -8.34 -9.20 17.10
N SER A 176 -8.83 -8.13 17.75
CA SER A 176 -10.16 -8.11 18.34
C SER A 176 -11.26 -8.39 17.31
N GLU A 177 -12.41 -8.88 17.79
CA GLU A 177 -13.58 -9.09 16.92
C GLU A 177 -14.04 -7.79 16.25
N GLU A 178 -13.95 -6.66 16.95
CA GLU A 178 -14.26 -5.33 16.38
C GLU A 178 -13.39 -5.04 15.15
N ILE A 179 -12.09 -5.28 15.23
CA ILE A 179 -11.15 -5.09 14.10
C ILE A 179 -11.52 -6.04 12.95
N ARG A 180 -11.78 -7.31 13.24
CA ARG A 180 -12.17 -8.29 12.22
C ARG A 180 -13.45 -7.88 11.49
N GLN A 181 -14.47 -7.47 12.22
CA GLN A 181 -15.75 -7.02 11.65
C GLN A 181 -15.59 -5.72 10.86
N TRP A 182 -14.79 -4.77 11.35
CA TRP A 182 -14.51 -3.55 10.62
C TRP A 182 -13.84 -3.82 9.28
N LEU A 183 -12.77 -4.65 9.24
CA LEU A 183 -12.09 -5.02 8.00
C LEU A 183 -13.01 -5.79 7.03
N LYS A 184 -13.79 -6.73 7.54
CA LYS A 184 -14.78 -7.47 6.74
C LYS A 184 -15.79 -6.52 6.11
N LYS A 185 -16.31 -5.57 6.89
CA LYS A 185 -17.24 -4.54 6.40
C LYS A 185 -16.61 -3.66 5.31
N LEU A 186 -15.35 -3.23 5.49
CA LEU A 186 -14.64 -2.46 4.46
C LEU A 186 -14.46 -3.27 3.18
N ALA A 187 -13.99 -4.52 3.30
CA ALA A 187 -13.77 -5.40 2.15
C ALA A 187 -15.07 -5.60 1.35
N PHE A 188 -16.20 -5.74 2.04
CA PHE A 188 -17.50 -5.86 1.39
C PHE A 188 -17.97 -4.52 0.77
N ALA A 189 -17.91 -3.42 1.53
CA ALA A 189 -18.40 -2.11 1.10
C ALA A 189 -17.71 -1.59 -0.17
N TYR A 190 -16.41 -1.90 -0.31
CA TYR A 190 -15.58 -1.45 -1.44
C TYR A 190 -15.30 -2.57 -2.46
N ALA A 191 -16.16 -3.61 -2.49
CA ALA A 191 -16.10 -4.71 -3.45
C ALA A 191 -14.72 -5.41 -3.55
N ARG A 192 -14.02 -5.53 -2.40
CA ARG A 192 -12.74 -6.25 -2.30
C ARG A 192 -12.92 -7.75 -2.14
N ILE A 193 -14.15 -8.18 -1.88
CA ILE A 193 -14.61 -9.57 -1.84
C ILE A 193 -15.88 -9.68 -2.71
N PRO A 194 -16.24 -10.88 -3.19
CA PRO A 194 -17.48 -11.07 -3.95
C PRO A 194 -18.70 -10.54 -3.19
N PHE A 195 -19.59 -9.90 -3.91
CA PHE A 195 -20.83 -9.38 -3.34
C PHE A 195 -21.76 -10.52 -2.90
N SER A 196 -22.35 -10.38 -1.73
CA SER A 196 -23.39 -11.26 -1.20
C SER A 196 -24.50 -10.43 -0.56
N HIS A 197 -25.76 -10.65 -0.98
CA HIS A 197 -26.93 -9.99 -0.40
C HIS A 197 -27.09 -10.32 1.10
N GLU A 198 -26.74 -11.53 1.52
CA GLU A 198 -26.82 -11.94 2.92
C GLU A 198 -25.85 -11.16 3.79
N GLN A 199 -24.61 -11.01 3.33
CA GLN A 199 -23.61 -10.18 4.02
C GLN A 199 -24.04 -8.71 4.07
N GLY A 200 -24.66 -8.18 3.01
CA GLY A 200 -25.19 -6.81 3.02
C GLY A 200 -26.22 -6.61 4.14
N LYS A 201 -27.14 -7.55 4.34
CA LYS A 201 -28.13 -7.52 5.43
C LYS A 201 -27.48 -7.58 6.81
N GLU A 202 -26.42 -8.38 6.97
CA GLU A 202 -25.64 -8.47 8.22
C GLU A 202 -25.08 -7.10 8.63
N TYR A 203 -24.75 -6.23 7.65
CA TYR A 203 -24.27 -4.86 7.89
C TYR A 203 -25.37 -3.80 7.90
N GLY A 204 -26.64 -4.20 7.90
CA GLY A 204 -27.79 -3.30 7.90
C GLY A 204 -28.09 -2.67 6.53
N TRP A 205 -27.50 -3.18 5.45
CA TRP A 205 -27.77 -2.72 4.08
C TRP A 205 -28.86 -3.59 3.46
N ASN A 206 -30.06 -3.06 3.41
CA ASN A 206 -31.22 -3.73 2.79
C ASN A 206 -31.31 -3.29 1.33
N TRP A 207 -30.75 -4.10 0.45
CA TRP A 207 -30.94 -3.97 -0.99
C TRP A 207 -32.29 -4.65 -1.34
N LYS A 208 -33.21 -3.89 -1.87
CA LYS A 208 -34.43 -4.42 -2.49
C LYS A 208 -34.16 -4.75 -3.96
#